data_1822f4a9d5774405c8abb67f82bf9c9f
#
_entry.id   1822f4a9d5774405c8abb67f82bf9c9f
#
_cell.length_a   1.000
_cell.length_b   1.000
_cell.length_c   1.000
_cell.angle_alpha   90.00
_cell.angle_beta   90.00
_cell.angle_gamma   90.00
#
_symmetry.space_group_name_H-M   'P 1'
#
loop_
_entity.id
_entity.type
_entity.pdbx_description
1 polymer ?
#
loop_
_entity_poly.entity_id
_entity_poly.type
_entity_poly.pdbx_seq_one_letter_code
_entity_poly.pdbx_strand_id
1 'polypeptide(L)'
;MTDLTKLTLVESIKHVKEKKCSASELVSAYVKRIEKSDKLNCFNTKDLENAVSKAKKIDANKKLDKALVGAPIAVKDLFCTKGIKTTASSKILSNFIPTYESTVTQKLWNEDAILIGKLNSDEFAMGSSNETSSFGNVLNPYLLNNENLVPGGSSGGCASAVAADLTTATVGTDTGGSIRQPAAFTGIVGLKPTYGRCSRWGVVAFASSLDQAGPMTKDVRDAALMLDVISGYDEKDSTSANKPKVSFLNSVKNNVKGLKVGVPKEYRVDNMPKEVDDLWQEGIKILKDNGAVIKDISLPHTKYALPTYYIIAPAEASSNLARYDGVRYGLRAEGKDLTEMYENTRSKGFGTEVKRRIM
;
A
#
# COMPACT_ATOMS: atom_id res chain seq x y z
N MET A 1 12.66 -4.58 28.60
CA MET A 1 13.17 -4.20 27.26
C MET A 1 12.02 -3.63 26.46
N THR A 2 12.22 -2.53 25.75
CA THR A 2 11.21 -1.95 24.88
C THR A 2 10.91 -2.91 23.71
N ASP A 3 9.63 -3.16 23.44
CA ASP A 3 9.21 -3.94 22.27
C ASP A 3 9.51 -3.11 21.01
N LEU A 4 10.56 -3.49 20.28
CA LEU A 4 11.01 -2.79 19.09
C LEU A 4 9.97 -2.75 17.96
N THR A 5 9.01 -3.69 17.95
CA THR A 5 7.95 -3.73 16.93
C THR A 5 6.87 -2.66 17.14
N LYS A 6 6.79 -2.08 18.34
CA LYS A 6 5.84 -1.00 18.66
C LYS A 6 6.31 0.39 18.25
N LEU A 7 7.60 0.54 17.96
CA LEU A 7 8.16 1.80 17.49
C LEU A 7 7.53 2.22 16.16
N THR A 8 7.40 3.53 15.95
CA THR A 8 7.08 4.09 14.64
C THR A 8 8.26 3.93 13.69
N LEU A 9 8.10 4.20 12.41
CA LEU A 9 9.21 4.16 11.43
C LEU A 9 10.31 5.16 11.82
N VAL A 10 9.91 6.40 12.13
CA VAL A 10 10.86 7.46 12.51
C VAL A 10 11.62 7.10 13.79
N GLU A 11 10.93 6.55 14.79
CA GLU A 11 11.55 6.08 16.03
C GLU A 11 12.51 4.90 15.79
N SER A 12 12.11 3.94 14.97
CA SER A 12 12.94 2.78 14.59
C SER A 12 14.24 3.22 13.95
N ILE A 13 14.19 4.12 12.97
CA ILE A 13 15.36 4.70 12.30
C ILE A 13 16.24 5.45 13.31
N LYS A 14 15.63 6.24 14.18
CA LYS A 14 16.34 6.97 15.23
C LYS A 14 17.09 6.02 16.18
N HIS A 15 16.44 4.93 16.60
CA HIS A 15 17.09 3.92 17.46
C HIS A 15 18.30 3.28 16.78
N VAL A 16 18.22 2.96 15.49
CA VAL A 16 19.35 2.41 14.72
C VAL A 16 20.47 3.45 14.60
N LYS A 17 20.16 4.70 14.23
CA LYS A 17 21.15 5.80 14.09
C LYS A 17 21.86 6.12 15.42
N GLU A 18 21.13 6.13 16.51
CA GLU A 18 21.66 6.38 17.86
C GLU A 18 22.27 5.14 18.52
N LYS A 19 22.31 3.99 17.80
CA LYS A 19 22.82 2.70 18.28
C LYS A 19 22.14 2.21 19.58
N LYS A 20 20.87 2.56 19.77
CA LYS A 20 20.02 2.02 20.84
C LYS A 20 19.58 0.57 20.55
N CYS A 21 19.52 0.23 19.28
CA CYS A 21 19.45 -1.14 18.77
C CYS A 21 20.22 -1.23 17.45
N SER A 22 20.62 -2.42 17.06
CA SER A 22 21.16 -2.70 15.73
C SER A 22 20.00 -2.90 14.72
N ALA A 23 20.30 -2.76 13.42
CA ALA A 23 19.35 -3.13 12.38
C ALA A 23 18.96 -4.62 12.45
N SER A 24 19.92 -5.48 12.80
CA SER A 24 19.71 -6.92 12.99
C SER A 24 18.77 -7.23 14.16
N GLU A 25 18.87 -6.52 15.29
CA GLU A 25 17.96 -6.69 16.41
C GLU A 25 16.55 -6.24 16.03
N LEU A 26 16.42 -5.07 15.37
CA LEU A 26 15.16 -4.56 14.91
C LEU A 26 14.47 -5.54 13.95
N VAL A 27 15.14 -5.96 12.86
CA VAL A 27 14.60 -6.90 11.88
C VAL A 27 14.25 -8.24 12.53
N SER A 28 15.10 -8.77 13.44
CA SER A 28 14.85 -10.03 14.13
C SER A 28 13.59 -9.98 15.00
N ALA A 29 13.27 -8.82 15.61
CA ALA A 29 12.04 -8.64 16.36
C ALA A 29 10.79 -8.78 15.45
N TYR A 30 10.83 -8.16 14.26
CA TYR A 30 9.76 -8.30 13.27
C TYR A 30 9.64 -9.71 12.71
N VAL A 31 10.77 -10.37 12.38
CA VAL A 31 10.78 -11.77 11.92
C VAL A 31 10.05 -12.68 12.91
N LYS A 32 10.43 -12.63 14.20
CA LYS A 32 9.77 -13.43 15.26
C LYS A 32 8.27 -13.16 15.38
N ARG A 33 7.86 -11.93 15.11
CA ARG A 33 6.42 -11.55 15.17
C ARG A 33 5.67 -12.05 13.95
N ILE A 34 6.25 -11.95 12.76
CA ILE A 34 5.69 -12.45 11.50
C ILE A 34 5.45 -13.96 11.57
N GLU A 35 6.42 -14.72 12.08
CA GLU A 35 6.31 -16.18 12.23
C GLU A 35 5.13 -16.62 13.11
N LYS A 36 4.69 -15.77 14.05
CA LYS A 36 3.55 -16.03 14.95
C LYS A 36 2.21 -15.51 14.41
N SER A 37 2.20 -14.87 13.24
CA SER A 37 1.04 -14.10 12.73
C SER A 37 0.46 -14.64 11.42
N ASP A 38 0.74 -15.88 11.08
CA ASP A 38 0.31 -16.51 9.81
C ASP A 38 -1.21 -16.49 9.61
N LYS A 39 -1.98 -16.55 10.68
CA LYS A 39 -3.44 -16.49 10.62
C LYS A 39 -3.99 -15.23 9.95
N LEU A 40 -3.25 -14.11 9.97
CA LEU A 40 -3.67 -12.86 9.33
C LEU A 40 -3.52 -12.90 7.80
N ASN A 41 -2.75 -13.83 7.27
CA ASN A 41 -2.49 -14.03 5.84
C ASN A 41 -2.04 -12.75 5.10
N CYS A 42 -1.22 -11.92 5.78
CA CYS A 42 -0.77 -10.64 5.20
C CYS A 42 0.26 -10.80 4.08
N PHE A 43 0.99 -11.90 4.00
CA PHE A 43 2.13 -12.06 3.09
C PHE A 43 1.88 -13.13 2.02
N ASN A 44 2.02 -12.78 0.75
CA ASN A 44 2.12 -13.75 -0.36
C ASN A 44 3.53 -14.33 -0.47
N THR A 45 4.55 -13.53 -0.16
CA THR A 45 5.95 -13.96 -0.15
C THR A 45 6.66 -13.29 1.03
N LYS A 46 7.31 -14.09 1.88
CA LYS A 46 8.18 -13.64 2.96
C LYS A 46 9.64 -13.68 2.48
N ASP A 47 10.42 -12.64 2.79
CA ASP A 47 11.86 -12.52 2.42
C ASP A 47 12.74 -12.39 3.67
N LEU A 48 12.43 -13.16 4.71
CA LEU A 48 12.94 -12.97 6.07
C LEU A 48 14.44 -13.26 6.19
N GLU A 49 14.95 -14.28 5.52
CA GLU A 49 16.39 -14.64 5.55
C GLU A 49 17.24 -13.55 4.91
N ASN A 50 16.82 -13.05 3.73
CA ASN A 50 17.49 -11.94 3.05
C ASN A 50 17.40 -10.66 3.88
N ALA A 51 16.27 -10.41 4.54
CA ALA A 51 16.10 -9.26 5.44
C ALA A 51 17.12 -9.28 6.58
N VAL A 52 17.29 -10.42 7.25
CA VAL A 52 18.31 -10.58 8.31
C VAL A 52 19.73 -10.42 7.76
N SER A 53 20.01 -10.99 6.59
CA SER A 53 21.31 -10.85 5.93
C SER A 53 21.61 -9.38 5.59
N LYS A 54 20.63 -8.65 5.04
CA LYS A 54 20.78 -7.22 4.71
C LYS A 54 20.95 -6.37 5.98
N ALA A 55 20.24 -6.67 7.05
CA ALA A 55 20.38 -5.98 8.34
C ALA A 55 21.81 -6.11 8.89
N LYS A 56 22.40 -7.32 8.86
CA LYS A 56 23.79 -7.54 9.26
C LYS A 56 24.78 -6.73 8.43
N LYS A 57 24.54 -6.58 7.12
CA LYS A 57 25.39 -5.73 6.25
C LYS A 57 25.28 -4.25 6.63
N ILE A 58 24.10 -3.77 7.01
CA ILE A 58 23.89 -2.40 7.49
C ILE A 58 24.64 -2.20 8.83
N ASP A 59 24.56 -3.15 9.76
CA ASP A 59 25.27 -3.07 11.05
C ASP A 59 26.80 -3.02 10.89
N ALA A 60 27.33 -3.72 9.88
CA ALA A 60 28.75 -3.68 9.54
C ALA A 60 29.18 -2.37 8.87
N ASN A 61 28.24 -1.59 8.34
CA ASN A 61 28.51 -0.30 7.71
C ASN A 61 28.56 0.79 8.77
N LYS A 62 29.63 1.60 8.76
CA LYS A 62 29.77 2.73 9.69
C LYS A 62 28.90 3.95 9.35
N LYS A 63 28.37 4.02 8.12
CA LYS A 63 27.52 5.12 7.65
C LYS A 63 26.04 4.76 7.83
N LEU A 64 25.38 5.47 8.73
CA LEU A 64 23.95 5.33 9.00
C LEU A 64 23.18 6.62 8.61
N ASP A 65 23.57 7.26 7.50
CA ASP A 65 23.07 8.56 7.04
C ASP A 65 21.80 8.47 6.19
N LYS A 66 21.46 7.28 5.69
CA LYS A 66 20.30 7.04 4.85
C LYS A 66 18.96 7.30 5.56
N ALA A 67 17.97 7.74 4.79
CA ALA A 67 16.67 8.16 5.33
C ALA A 67 15.88 6.99 5.97
N LEU A 68 16.01 5.77 5.45
CA LEU A 68 15.28 4.58 5.91
C LEU A 68 16.21 3.50 6.47
N VAL A 69 17.40 3.87 6.90
CA VAL A 69 18.46 2.92 7.30
C VAL A 69 17.96 1.90 8.33
N GLY A 70 18.03 0.63 7.93
CA GLY A 70 17.69 -0.50 8.79
C GLY A 70 16.19 -0.74 8.99
N ALA A 71 15.31 0.08 8.41
CA ALA A 71 13.87 -0.03 8.59
C ALA A 71 13.30 -1.25 7.82
N PRO A 72 12.64 -2.20 8.51
CA PRO A 72 11.94 -3.31 7.86
C PRO A 72 10.64 -2.82 7.24
N ILE A 73 10.54 -2.89 5.90
CA ILE A 73 9.41 -2.43 5.10
C ILE A 73 8.88 -3.59 4.26
N ALA A 74 7.58 -3.68 4.12
CA ALA A 74 6.92 -4.58 3.18
C ALA A 74 6.18 -3.78 2.10
N VAL A 75 5.97 -4.37 0.93
CA VAL A 75 5.30 -3.71 -0.18
C VAL A 75 4.17 -4.57 -0.74
N LYS A 76 3.10 -3.93 -1.18
CA LYS A 76 1.98 -4.62 -1.86
C LYS A 76 2.50 -5.45 -3.02
N ASP A 77 1.93 -6.61 -3.22
CA ASP A 77 2.40 -7.57 -4.23
C ASP A 77 2.08 -7.18 -5.69
N LEU A 78 1.90 -5.88 -5.91
CA LEU A 78 1.82 -5.23 -7.23
C LEU A 78 3.12 -4.56 -7.65
N PHE A 79 4.04 -4.31 -6.71
CA PHE A 79 5.33 -3.67 -7.03
C PHE A 79 6.32 -4.71 -7.53
N CYS A 80 6.73 -4.63 -8.79
CA CYS A 80 7.81 -5.45 -9.32
C CYS A 80 9.07 -5.24 -8.47
N THR A 81 9.52 -6.32 -7.85
CA THR A 81 10.73 -6.35 -7.03
C THR A 81 11.69 -7.37 -7.65
N LYS A 82 12.84 -6.89 -8.12
CA LYS A 82 13.78 -7.70 -8.90
C LYS A 82 14.20 -8.96 -8.13
N GLY A 83 14.01 -10.11 -8.77
CA GLY A 83 14.36 -11.41 -8.19
C GLY A 83 13.40 -11.94 -7.12
N ILE A 84 12.36 -11.21 -6.77
CA ILE A 84 11.35 -11.58 -5.79
C ILE A 84 10.00 -11.77 -6.47
N LYS A 85 9.33 -12.89 -6.18
CA LYS A 85 8.00 -13.19 -6.74
C LYS A 85 7.05 -12.02 -6.58
N THR A 86 6.37 -11.64 -7.66
CA THR A 86 5.39 -10.55 -7.72
C THR A 86 4.14 -11.05 -8.44
N THR A 87 3.10 -11.35 -7.68
CA THR A 87 1.95 -12.13 -8.17
C THR A 87 0.70 -11.32 -8.46
N ALA A 88 0.66 -10.06 -8.02
CA ALA A 88 -0.57 -9.26 -7.99
C ALA A 88 -1.74 -9.98 -7.29
N SER A 89 -1.43 -10.86 -6.33
CA SER A 89 -2.38 -11.74 -5.64
C SER A 89 -3.24 -12.60 -6.59
N SER A 90 -2.72 -12.90 -7.80
CA SER A 90 -3.39 -13.63 -8.87
C SER A 90 -2.67 -14.93 -9.20
N LYS A 91 -3.47 -15.95 -9.53
CA LYS A 91 -2.96 -17.23 -10.02
C LYS A 91 -2.22 -17.07 -11.35
N ILE A 92 -2.63 -16.12 -12.20
CA ILE A 92 -2.01 -15.91 -13.52
C ILE A 92 -0.55 -15.44 -13.41
N LEU A 93 -0.17 -14.77 -12.31
CA LEU A 93 1.20 -14.32 -12.04
C LEU A 93 1.87 -15.09 -10.89
N SER A 94 1.31 -16.22 -10.44
CA SER A 94 1.81 -16.94 -9.26
C SER A 94 3.27 -17.42 -9.35
N ASN A 95 3.81 -17.54 -10.56
CA ASN A 95 5.20 -17.93 -10.85
C ASN A 95 6.06 -16.78 -11.41
N PHE A 96 5.54 -15.54 -11.48
CA PHE A 96 6.25 -14.44 -12.08
C PHE A 96 7.31 -13.85 -11.13
N ILE A 97 8.55 -13.81 -11.60
CA ILE A 97 9.68 -13.18 -10.91
C ILE A 97 10.23 -12.07 -11.82
N PRO A 98 10.05 -10.80 -11.45
CA PRO A 98 10.53 -9.67 -12.25
C PRO A 98 12.06 -9.66 -12.39
N THR A 99 12.54 -9.31 -13.58
CA THR A 99 13.97 -9.08 -13.86
C THR A 99 14.38 -7.63 -13.60
N TYR A 100 13.44 -6.77 -13.26
CA TYR A 100 13.61 -5.33 -13.02
C TYR A 100 12.92 -4.89 -11.73
N GLU A 101 13.33 -3.74 -11.24
CA GLU A 101 12.82 -3.12 -10.01
C GLU A 101 11.81 -2.03 -10.35
N SER A 102 10.72 -1.89 -9.57
CA SER A 102 9.86 -0.71 -9.67
C SER A 102 10.59 0.53 -9.16
N THR A 103 10.28 1.69 -9.72
CA THR A 103 10.91 2.94 -9.27
C THR A 103 10.65 3.23 -7.79
N VAL A 104 9.45 2.92 -7.33
CA VAL A 104 9.08 3.12 -5.91
C VAL A 104 9.94 2.26 -4.99
N THR A 105 10.05 0.97 -5.27
CA THR A 105 10.85 0.05 -4.44
C THR A 105 12.34 0.34 -4.56
N GLN A 106 12.82 0.70 -5.76
CA GLN A 106 14.22 1.11 -5.93
C GLN A 106 14.58 2.32 -5.05
N LYS A 107 13.70 3.31 -4.94
CA LYS A 107 13.91 4.47 -4.05
C LYS A 107 13.97 4.07 -2.58
N LEU A 108 13.14 3.11 -2.15
CA LEU A 108 13.21 2.57 -0.78
C LEU A 108 14.56 1.90 -0.51
N TRP A 109 15.01 1.04 -1.43
CA TRP A 109 16.26 0.29 -1.26
C TRP A 109 17.49 1.20 -1.33
N ASN A 110 17.46 2.28 -2.08
CA ASN A 110 18.52 3.30 -2.15
C ASN A 110 18.69 4.05 -0.83
N GLU A 111 17.64 4.08 0.01
CA GLU A 111 17.65 4.69 1.33
C GLU A 111 17.84 3.65 2.47
N ASP A 112 18.38 2.47 2.13
CA ASP A 112 18.70 1.37 3.05
C ASP A 112 17.49 0.81 3.83
N ALA A 113 16.29 0.90 3.26
CA ALA A 113 15.18 0.11 3.74
C ALA A 113 15.41 -1.38 3.48
N ILE A 114 14.84 -2.23 4.33
CA ILE A 114 14.98 -3.68 4.27
C ILE A 114 13.64 -4.28 3.89
N LEU A 115 13.58 -4.96 2.73
CA LEU A 115 12.38 -5.72 2.35
C LEU A 115 12.22 -6.91 3.29
N ILE A 116 11.00 -7.07 3.86
CA ILE A 116 10.64 -8.25 4.65
C ILE A 116 9.60 -9.14 3.95
N GLY A 117 8.98 -8.66 2.89
CA GLY A 117 8.07 -9.47 2.08
C GLY A 117 7.13 -8.68 1.18
N LYS A 118 6.37 -9.43 0.39
CA LYS A 118 5.34 -8.97 -0.53
C LYS A 118 3.97 -9.23 0.08
N LEU A 119 3.14 -8.21 0.14
CA LEU A 119 1.90 -8.22 0.89
C LEU A 119 0.69 -8.56 0.01
N ASN A 120 -0.16 -9.42 0.58
CA ASN A 120 -1.40 -9.86 -0.02
C ASN A 120 -2.36 -8.68 -0.27
N SER A 121 -3.17 -8.80 -1.30
CA SER A 121 -4.11 -7.77 -1.75
C SER A 121 -5.32 -8.42 -2.43
N ASP A 122 -6.35 -7.66 -2.70
CA ASP A 122 -7.32 -8.08 -3.73
C ASP A 122 -6.60 -8.30 -5.05
N GLU A 123 -7.03 -9.29 -5.83
CA GLU A 123 -6.42 -9.67 -7.10
C GLU A 123 -6.35 -8.48 -8.06
N PHE A 124 -5.16 -8.16 -8.58
CA PHE A 124 -4.89 -6.99 -9.45
C PHE A 124 -5.41 -5.66 -8.88
N ALA A 125 -5.45 -5.51 -7.56
CA ALA A 125 -6.05 -4.37 -6.87
C ALA A 125 -7.55 -4.18 -7.14
N MET A 126 -8.26 -5.21 -7.56
CA MET A 126 -9.69 -5.21 -7.89
C MET A 126 -10.51 -5.78 -6.74
N GLY A 127 -10.84 -4.93 -5.78
CA GLY A 127 -11.63 -5.27 -4.60
C GLY A 127 -11.52 -4.19 -3.53
N SER A 128 -12.28 -4.37 -2.45
CA SER A 128 -12.34 -3.43 -1.32
C SER A 128 -12.40 -4.10 0.05
N SER A 129 -12.22 -5.42 0.11
CA SER A 129 -12.29 -6.20 1.35
C SER A 129 -11.10 -7.14 1.55
N ASN A 130 -10.28 -7.36 0.50
CA ASN A 130 -9.18 -8.32 0.43
C ASN A 130 -9.65 -9.79 0.53
N GLU A 131 -10.79 -10.07 -0.09
CA GLU A 131 -11.38 -11.41 -0.18
C GLU A 131 -11.23 -12.04 -1.57
N THR A 132 -10.70 -11.31 -2.57
CA THR A 132 -10.57 -11.77 -3.96
C THR A 132 -9.19 -12.33 -4.30
N SER A 133 -8.28 -12.37 -3.33
CA SER A 133 -6.93 -12.92 -3.53
C SER A 133 -6.94 -14.42 -3.83
N SER A 134 -6.15 -14.87 -4.80
CA SER A 134 -5.93 -16.29 -5.05
C SER A 134 -5.08 -16.99 -3.97
N PHE A 135 -4.53 -16.23 -3.03
CA PHE A 135 -3.76 -16.73 -1.87
C PHE A 135 -4.59 -16.75 -0.57
N GLY A 136 -5.91 -16.54 -0.67
CA GLY A 136 -6.83 -16.51 0.46
C GLY A 136 -7.03 -15.12 1.06
N ASN A 137 -8.01 -15.02 1.94
CA ASN A 137 -8.45 -13.77 2.55
C ASN A 137 -7.43 -13.25 3.54
N VAL A 138 -7.29 -11.92 3.61
CA VAL A 138 -6.57 -11.25 4.69
C VAL A 138 -7.53 -10.93 5.81
N LEU A 139 -7.10 -11.09 7.05
CA LEU A 139 -7.89 -10.74 8.22
C LEU A 139 -7.45 -9.40 8.82
N ASN A 140 -8.41 -8.67 9.34
CA ASN A 140 -8.15 -7.52 10.21
C ASN A 140 -7.54 -8.03 11.54
N PRO A 141 -6.50 -7.38 12.10
CA PRO A 141 -5.98 -7.78 13.40
C PRO A 141 -6.94 -7.53 14.56
N TYR A 142 -7.97 -6.70 14.36
CA TYR A 142 -9.04 -6.46 15.32
C TYR A 142 -10.21 -7.41 15.10
N LEU A 143 -10.89 -7.76 16.19
CA LEU A 143 -12.08 -8.59 16.18
C LEU A 143 -13.27 -7.78 16.69
N LEU A 144 -14.47 -8.12 16.24
CA LEU A 144 -15.71 -7.64 16.80
C LEU A 144 -16.52 -8.83 17.31
N ASN A 145 -16.87 -8.86 18.59
CA ASN A 145 -17.60 -9.99 19.22
C ASN A 145 -16.95 -11.36 18.96
N ASN A 146 -15.61 -11.42 18.93
CA ASN A 146 -14.81 -12.59 18.56
C ASN A 146 -14.96 -13.05 17.07
N GLU A 147 -15.57 -12.23 16.24
CA GLU A 147 -15.66 -12.50 14.79
C GLU A 147 -14.52 -11.84 14.02
N ASN A 148 -14.06 -12.53 12.96
CA ASN A 148 -13.06 -11.98 12.07
C ASN A 148 -13.67 -10.87 11.21
N LEU A 149 -12.93 -9.77 11.10
CA LEU A 149 -13.29 -8.63 10.24
C LEU A 149 -12.41 -8.60 8.99
N VAL A 150 -12.93 -8.01 7.94
CA VAL A 150 -12.13 -7.66 6.75
C VAL A 150 -11.23 -6.46 7.06
N PRO A 151 -10.00 -6.42 6.54
CA PRO A 151 -9.10 -5.29 6.73
C PRO A 151 -9.42 -4.11 5.81
N GLY A 152 -10.40 -4.28 4.90
CA GLY A 152 -10.56 -3.43 3.73
C GLY A 152 -9.59 -3.79 2.62
N GLY A 153 -9.71 -3.13 1.46
CA GLY A 153 -8.89 -3.42 0.28
C GLY A 153 -8.85 -2.26 -0.71
N SER A 154 -8.07 -2.43 -1.75
CA SER A 154 -7.33 -3.65 -2.11
C SER A 154 -5.99 -3.85 -1.38
N SER A 155 -5.48 -2.87 -0.61
CA SER A 155 -4.22 -3.00 0.13
C SER A 155 -4.43 -3.54 1.55
N GLY A 156 -5.29 -4.57 1.72
CA GLY A 156 -5.64 -5.11 3.03
C GLY A 156 -4.46 -5.74 3.76
N GLY A 157 -3.61 -6.51 3.07
CA GLY A 157 -2.39 -7.06 3.65
C GLY A 157 -1.41 -5.98 4.13
N CYS A 158 -1.33 -4.84 3.41
CA CYS A 158 -0.52 -3.70 3.82
C CYS A 158 -1.04 -3.09 5.13
N ALA A 159 -2.35 -2.85 5.19
CA ALA A 159 -3.00 -2.25 6.35
C ALA A 159 -2.92 -3.16 7.57
N SER A 160 -3.27 -4.43 7.40
CA SER A 160 -3.25 -5.42 8.46
C SER A 160 -1.83 -5.65 9.01
N ALA A 161 -0.81 -5.68 8.13
CA ALA A 161 0.57 -5.84 8.55
C ALA A 161 1.08 -4.68 9.42
N VAL A 162 0.72 -3.43 9.10
CA VAL A 162 1.08 -2.25 9.92
C VAL A 162 0.33 -2.28 11.24
N ALA A 163 -1.00 -2.50 11.20
CA ALA A 163 -1.84 -2.51 12.41
C ALA A 163 -1.46 -3.64 13.40
N ALA A 164 -0.97 -4.78 12.87
CA ALA A 164 -0.49 -5.90 13.68
C ALA A 164 1.00 -5.79 14.09
N ASP A 165 1.67 -4.69 13.79
CA ASP A 165 3.11 -4.48 14.04
C ASP A 165 4.01 -5.53 13.36
N LEU A 166 3.67 -5.96 12.14
CA LEU A 166 4.48 -6.91 11.37
C LEU A 166 5.53 -6.20 10.48
N THR A 167 5.48 -4.88 10.42
CA THR A 167 6.39 -4.03 9.65
C THR A 167 6.36 -2.62 10.22
N THR A 168 7.40 -1.82 9.99
CA THR A 168 7.39 -0.40 10.39
C THR A 168 6.47 0.45 9.51
N ALA A 169 6.44 0.14 8.22
CA ALA A 169 5.64 0.84 7.20
C ALA A 169 5.42 -0.06 5.98
N THR A 170 4.44 0.28 5.16
CA THR A 170 4.20 -0.38 3.88
C THR A 170 3.95 0.62 2.76
N VAL A 171 4.10 0.17 1.51
CA VAL A 171 3.63 0.89 0.33
C VAL A 171 2.51 0.10 -0.32
N GLY A 172 1.36 0.74 -0.43
CA GLY A 172 0.18 0.23 -1.13
C GLY A 172 -0.09 0.97 -2.43
N THR A 173 -1.21 0.64 -3.08
CA THR A 173 -1.75 1.37 -4.25
C THR A 173 -3.19 1.79 -3.99
N ASP A 174 -3.58 2.94 -4.55
CA ASP A 174 -4.94 3.48 -4.45
C ASP A 174 -5.42 3.92 -5.83
N THR A 175 -6.48 3.30 -6.32
CA THR A 175 -7.17 3.60 -7.57
C THR A 175 -8.52 4.26 -7.29
N GLY A 176 -9.26 3.73 -6.34
CA GLY A 176 -10.57 4.21 -5.91
C GLY A 176 -10.77 4.17 -4.39
N GLY A 177 -9.68 4.17 -3.59
CA GLY A 177 -9.73 4.08 -2.13
C GLY A 177 -8.81 3.04 -1.52
N SER A 178 -8.05 2.30 -2.32
CA SER A 178 -7.35 1.07 -1.90
C SER A 178 -6.13 1.25 -0.96
N ILE A 179 -5.80 2.47 -0.57
CA ILE A 179 -4.92 2.81 0.56
C ILE A 179 -5.78 3.35 1.72
N ARG A 180 -6.64 4.33 1.42
CA ARG A 180 -7.38 5.11 2.41
C ARG A 180 -8.42 4.28 3.15
N GLN A 181 -9.17 3.45 2.43
CA GLN A 181 -10.23 2.64 3.03
C GLN A 181 -9.65 1.55 3.94
N PRO A 182 -8.68 0.69 3.54
CA PRO A 182 -8.11 -0.28 4.46
C PRO A 182 -7.36 0.37 5.64
N ALA A 183 -6.76 1.56 5.45
CA ALA A 183 -6.19 2.31 6.57
C ALA A 183 -7.25 2.73 7.59
N ALA A 184 -8.42 3.21 7.13
CA ALA A 184 -9.53 3.55 7.99
C ALA A 184 -10.08 2.32 8.76
N PHE A 185 -10.19 1.16 8.11
CA PHE A 185 -10.71 -0.07 8.72
C PHE A 185 -9.76 -0.70 9.74
N THR A 186 -8.46 -0.39 9.66
CA THR A 186 -7.44 -0.95 10.56
C THR A 186 -6.83 0.07 11.52
N GLY A 187 -7.33 1.33 11.51
CA GLY A 187 -6.92 2.38 12.45
C GLY A 187 -5.47 2.87 12.24
N ILE A 188 -4.98 2.89 11.01
CA ILE A 188 -3.65 3.38 10.65
C ILE A 188 -3.73 4.62 9.74
N VAL A 189 -2.59 5.22 9.43
CA VAL A 189 -2.50 6.32 8.45
C VAL A 189 -2.26 5.76 7.05
N GLY A 190 -3.18 6.05 6.12
CA GLY A 190 -3.03 5.76 4.70
C GLY A 190 -3.05 7.04 3.87
N LEU A 191 -1.98 7.33 3.15
CA LEU A 191 -1.86 8.55 2.37
C LEU A 191 -1.82 8.24 0.88
N LYS A 192 -2.85 8.69 0.14
CA LYS A 192 -2.84 8.71 -1.32
C LYS A 192 -2.33 10.07 -1.79
N PRO A 193 -1.13 10.16 -2.37
CA PRO A 193 -0.63 11.42 -2.93
C PRO A 193 -1.44 11.83 -4.17
N THR A 194 -1.22 13.05 -4.64
CA THR A 194 -1.74 13.50 -5.93
C THR A 194 -1.17 12.65 -7.07
N TYR A 195 -1.99 12.40 -8.10
CA TYR A 195 -1.61 11.62 -9.27
C TYR A 195 -0.32 12.17 -9.91
N GLY A 196 0.57 11.26 -10.32
CA GLY A 196 1.86 11.60 -10.90
C GLY A 196 2.95 12.01 -9.89
N ARG A 197 2.66 12.07 -8.57
CA ARG A 197 3.68 12.38 -7.55
C ARG A 197 4.64 11.22 -7.32
N CYS A 198 4.16 9.98 -7.40
CA CYS A 198 4.96 8.75 -7.37
C CYS A 198 4.90 8.08 -8.74
N SER A 199 6.03 7.52 -9.20
CA SER A 199 6.09 6.79 -10.45
C SER A 199 5.25 5.52 -10.41
N ARG A 200 4.62 5.18 -11.55
CA ARG A 200 3.93 3.91 -11.78
C ARG A 200 4.83 2.87 -12.46
N TRP A 201 6.06 3.22 -12.82
CA TRP A 201 6.98 2.28 -13.44
C TRP A 201 7.21 1.05 -12.54
N GLY A 202 6.95 -0.13 -13.11
CA GLY A 202 7.08 -1.40 -12.40
C GLY A 202 5.93 -1.69 -11.41
N VAL A 203 4.82 -0.94 -11.46
CA VAL A 203 3.59 -1.25 -10.75
C VAL A 203 2.66 -2.02 -11.68
N VAL A 204 2.18 -3.19 -11.24
CA VAL A 204 1.16 -3.94 -11.97
C VAL A 204 -0.12 -3.12 -12.01
N ALA A 205 -0.57 -2.76 -13.22
CA ALA A 205 -1.65 -1.81 -13.39
C ALA A 205 -3.04 -2.45 -13.19
N PHE A 206 -3.91 -1.71 -12.50
CA PHE A 206 -5.36 -1.88 -12.57
C PHE A 206 -5.94 -0.87 -13.58
N ALA A 207 -5.98 0.41 -13.23
CA ALA A 207 -6.46 1.49 -14.08
C ALA A 207 -5.39 2.59 -14.14
N SER A 208 -4.66 2.64 -15.24
CA SER A 208 -3.43 3.42 -15.38
C SER A 208 -3.62 4.93 -15.16
N SER A 209 -4.78 5.49 -15.50
CA SER A 209 -5.11 6.90 -15.27
C SER A 209 -5.50 7.23 -13.84
N LEU A 210 -5.68 6.22 -12.97
CA LEU A 210 -6.16 6.38 -11.60
C LEU A 210 -5.18 5.81 -10.56
N ASP A 211 -4.37 4.80 -10.92
CA ASP A 211 -3.47 4.10 -10.00
C ASP A 211 -2.44 5.04 -9.40
N GLN A 212 -2.27 4.99 -8.08
CA GLN A 212 -1.28 5.76 -7.37
C GLN A 212 -0.65 4.94 -6.24
N ALA A 213 0.69 4.93 -6.17
CA ALA A 213 1.43 4.40 -5.03
C ALA A 213 1.39 5.38 -3.85
N GLY A 214 1.35 4.87 -2.62
CA GLY A 214 1.41 5.70 -1.43
C GLY A 214 1.69 4.90 -0.16
N PRO A 215 2.15 5.58 0.92
CA PRO A 215 2.53 4.97 2.17
C PRO A 215 1.32 4.61 3.04
N MET A 216 1.49 3.55 3.84
CA MET A 216 0.61 3.16 4.92
C MET A 216 1.46 2.93 6.17
N THR A 217 1.15 3.62 7.27
CA THR A 217 2.05 3.79 8.42
C THR A 217 1.29 3.92 9.73
N LYS A 218 2.01 3.88 10.86
CA LYS A 218 1.42 4.05 12.19
C LYS A 218 1.01 5.50 12.46
N ASP A 219 1.79 6.47 11.98
CA ASP A 219 1.52 7.89 12.18
C ASP A 219 1.77 8.75 10.93
N VAL A 220 1.43 10.04 11.01
CA VAL A 220 1.53 11.01 9.91
C VAL A 220 2.99 11.36 9.59
N ARG A 221 3.89 11.33 10.57
CA ARG A 221 5.33 11.64 10.35
C ARG A 221 6.00 10.53 9.54
N ASP A 222 5.64 9.29 9.83
CA ASP A 222 6.09 8.12 9.08
C ASP A 222 5.60 8.20 7.62
N ALA A 223 4.32 8.56 7.42
CA ALA A 223 3.75 8.73 6.08
C ALA A 223 4.45 9.84 5.28
N ALA A 224 4.76 10.95 5.94
CA ALA A 224 5.47 12.06 5.33
C ALA A 224 6.92 11.68 4.95
N LEU A 225 7.65 10.98 5.84
CA LEU A 225 9.00 10.47 5.55
C LEU A 225 8.99 9.48 4.39
N MET A 226 8.06 8.54 4.38
CA MET A 226 7.91 7.58 3.29
C MET A 226 7.63 8.29 1.97
N LEU A 227 6.75 9.30 1.97
CA LEU A 227 6.43 10.07 0.76
C LEU A 227 7.63 10.91 0.29
N ASP A 228 8.45 11.46 1.18
CA ASP A 228 9.72 12.13 0.83
C ASP A 228 10.63 11.21 0.02
N VAL A 229 10.66 9.92 0.38
CA VAL A 229 11.50 8.91 -0.28
C VAL A 229 10.92 8.46 -1.61
N ILE A 230 9.64 8.05 -1.65
CA ILE A 230 9.07 7.40 -2.84
C ILE A 230 8.61 8.37 -3.93
N SER A 231 8.47 9.67 -3.62
CA SER A 231 8.00 10.69 -4.56
C SER A 231 9.12 11.19 -5.49
N GLY A 232 8.71 11.95 -6.52
CA GLY A 232 9.59 12.66 -7.45
C GLY A 232 9.51 12.13 -8.88
N TYR A 233 9.99 12.98 -9.80
CA TYR A 233 9.96 12.73 -11.23
C TYR A 233 10.68 11.43 -11.63
N ASP A 234 10.10 10.76 -12.61
CA ASP A 234 10.66 9.56 -13.24
C ASP A 234 10.39 9.61 -14.74
N GLU A 235 11.45 9.65 -15.56
CA GLU A 235 11.36 9.67 -17.02
C GLU A 235 10.73 8.39 -17.61
N LYS A 236 10.72 7.30 -16.86
CA LYS A 236 10.12 6.01 -17.27
C LYS A 236 8.60 6.00 -17.16
N ASP A 237 8.00 6.97 -16.49
CA ASP A 237 6.55 7.14 -16.38
C ASP A 237 6.12 8.47 -17.00
N SER A 238 5.51 8.41 -18.17
CA SER A 238 5.04 9.61 -18.90
C SER A 238 4.05 10.49 -18.13
N THR A 239 3.43 9.97 -17.08
CA THR A 239 2.51 10.73 -16.23
C THR A 239 3.18 11.25 -14.96
N SER A 240 4.45 10.93 -14.73
CA SER A 240 5.21 11.42 -13.59
C SER A 240 5.37 12.94 -13.68
N ALA A 241 4.91 13.64 -12.65
CA ALA A 241 4.90 15.10 -12.63
C ALA A 241 6.31 15.66 -12.36
N ASN A 242 6.85 16.42 -13.32
CA ASN A 242 8.12 17.13 -13.14
C ASN A 242 7.88 18.35 -12.24
N LYS A 243 7.88 18.14 -10.94
CA LYS A 243 7.68 19.16 -9.90
C LYS A 243 8.89 19.19 -8.96
N PRO A 244 9.23 20.34 -8.39
CA PRO A 244 10.30 20.43 -7.41
C PRO A 244 10.12 19.41 -6.27
N LYS A 245 11.24 18.88 -5.79
CA LYS A 245 11.25 18.03 -4.60
C LYS A 245 10.92 18.91 -3.39
N VAL A 246 9.93 18.51 -2.61
CA VAL A 246 9.55 19.14 -1.35
C VAL A 246 9.79 18.15 -0.22
N SER A 247 10.03 18.63 1.00
CA SER A 247 10.04 17.78 2.18
C SER A 247 8.67 17.79 2.82
N PHE A 248 7.96 16.69 2.72
CA PHE A 248 6.67 16.50 3.37
C PHE A 248 6.85 16.39 4.88
N LEU A 249 7.92 15.74 5.35
CA LEU A 249 8.23 15.61 6.76
C LEU A 249 8.41 16.98 7.43
N ASN A 250 9.11 17.91 6.77
CA ASN A 250 9.27 19.28 7.28
C ASN A 250 7.98 20.09 7.24
N SER A 251 6.97 19.62 6.49
CA SER A 251 5.66 20.27 6.41
C SER A 251 4.69 19.83 7.52
N VAL A 252 5.03 18.77 8.25
CA VAL A 252 4.25 18.32 9.41
C VAL A 252 4.46 19.31 10.56
N LYS A 253 3.45 20.13 10.82
CA LYS A 253 3.48 21.18 11.85
C LYS A 253 2.61 20.79 13.05
N ASN A 254 2.97 21.30 14.21
CA ASN A 254 2.25 20.99 15.45
C ASN A 254 1.04 21.91 15.70
N ASN A 255 0.67 22.77 14.73
CA ASN A 255 -0.51 23.63 14.88
C ASN A 255 -1.23 23.82 13.53
N VAL A 256 -2.53 24.04 13.60
CA VAL A 256 -3.41 24.32 12.47
C VAL A 256 -4.03 25.72 12.53
N LYS A 257 -3.48 26.60 13.37
CA LYS A 257 -4.00 27.96 13.55
C LYS A 257 -4.03 28.72 12.23
N GLY A 258 -5.21 29.24 11.89
CA GLY A 258 -5.44 29.97 10.64
C GLY A 258 -5.60 29.08 9.39
N LEU A 259 -5.45 27.76 9.48
CA LEU A 259 -5.71 26.84 8.38
C LEU A 259 -7.20 26.90 8.01
N LYS A 260 -7.50 27.13 6.73
CA LYS A 260 -8.87 27.10 6.22
C LYS A 260 -9.22 25.66 5.86
N VAL A 261 -10.25 25.10 6.50
CA VAL A 261 -10.74 23.72 6.29
C VAL A 261 -12.14 23.78 5.71
N GLY A 262 -12.31 23.32 4.49
CA GLY A 262 -13.62 23.19 3.85
C GLY A 262 -14.29 21.88 4.25
N VAL A 263 -15.55 21.94 4.62
CA VAL A 263 -16.40 20.77 4.91
C VAL A 263 -17.44 20.64 3.83
N PRO A 264 -17.31 19.68 2.87
CA PRO A 264 -18.27 19.52 1.80
C PRO A 264 -19.59 18.95 2.34
N LYS A 265 -20.70 19.61 2.02
CA LYS A 265 -22.05 19.13 2.39
C LYS A 265 -22.37 17.75 1.76
N GLU A 266 -21.80 17.47 0.58
CA GLU A 266 -21.97 16.22 -0.17
C GLU A 266 -21.25 15.02 0.45
N TYR A 267 -20.39 15.21 1.45
CA TYR A 267 -19.71 14.12 2.16
C TYR A 267 -20.53 13.57 3.33
N ARG A 268 -21.63 14.26 3.69
CA ARG A 268 -22.61 13.73 4.62
C ARG A 268 -23.72 13.07 3.82
N VAL A 269 -23.75 11.73 3.88
CA VAL A 269 -24.74 10.93 3.16
C VAL A 269 -25.94 10.62 4.05
N ASP A 270 -27.10 10.43 3.43
CA ASP A 270 -28.28 9.95 4.12
C ASP A 270 -28.00 8.58 4.77
N ASN A 271 -28.54 8.37 5.97
CA ASN A 271 -28.34 7.16 6.76
C ASN A 271 -26.88 6.88 7.23
N MET A 272 -26.04 7.91 7.33
CA MET A 272 -24.74 7.76 8.00
C MET A 272 -24.96 7.29 9.44
N PRO A 273 -24.28 6.23 9.90
CA PRO A 273 -24.36 5.81 11.30
C PRO A 273 -24.02 6.96 12.25
N LYS A 274 -24.81 7.09 13.32
CA LYS A 274 -24.66 8.20 14.26
C LYS A 274 -23.26 8.26 14.86
N GLU A 275 -22.65 7.12 15.17
CA GLU A 275 -21.30 7.02 15.73
C GLU A 275 -20.25 7.58 14.75
N VAL A 276 -20.43 7.39 13.44
CA VAL A 276 -19.53 7.93 12.41
C VAL A 276 -19.71 9.45 12.31
N ASP A 277 -20.96 9.95 12.33
CA ASP A 277 -21.22 11.39 12.32
C ASP A 277 -20.70 12.08 13.58
N ASP A 278 -20.86 11.49 14.75
CA ASP A 278 -20.33 12.01 16.00
C ASP A 278 -18.79 12.16 15.95
N LEU A 279 -18.06 11.16 15.45
CA LEU A 279 -16.61 11.23 15.25
C LEU A 279 -16.22 12.30 14.22
N TRP A 280 -17.02 12.47 13.18
CA TRP A 280 -16.81 13.54 12.19
C TRP A 280 -16.96 14.92 12.82
N GLN A 281 -18.00 15.14 13.64
CA GLN A 281 -18.22 16.39 14.38
C GLN A 281 -17.12 16.65 15.40
N GLU A 282 -16.66 15.62 16.10
CA GLU A 282 -15.54 15.72 17.03
C GLU A 282 -14.25 16.15 16.31
N GLY A 283 -13.95 15.55 15.15
CA GLY A 283 -12.81 15.95 14.32
C GLY A 283 -12.86 17.43 13.89
N ILE A 284 -14.04 17.91 13.46
CA ILE A 284 -14.27 19.33 13.13
C ILE A 284 -14.04 20.21 14.36
N LYS A 285 -14.57 19.80 15.52
CA LYS A 285 -14.40 20.52 16.78
C LYS A 285 -12.93 20.62 17.20
N ILE A 286 -12.18 19.52 17.12
CA ILE A 286 -10.73 19.51 17.44
C ILE A 286 -9.99 20.49 16.55
N LEU A 287 -10.25 20.52 15.25
CA LEU A 287 -9.62 21.48 14.33
C LEU A 287 -9.95 22.92 14.68
N LYS A 288 -11.21 23.21 14.99
CA LYS A 288 -11.67 24.56 15.37
C LYS A 288 -11.05 25.02 16.70
N ASP A 289 -11.02 24.15 17.70
CA ASP A 289 -10.46 24.44 19.03
C ASP A 289 -8.94 24.70 18.95
N ASN A 290 -8.26 24.12 17.95
CA ASN A 290 -6.86 24.38 17.65
C ASN A 290 -6.64 25.56 16.67
N GLY A 291 -7.67 26.36 16.40
CA GLY A 291 -7.58 27.63 15.67
C GLY A 291 -7.70 27.51 14.15
N ALA A 292 -8.14 26.38 13.61
CA ALA A 292 -8.50 26.27 12.19
C ALA A 292 -9.80 27.04 11.90
N VAL A 293 -9.92 27.55 10.69
CA VAL A 293 -11.12 28.24 10.19
C VAL A 293 -11.96 27.24 9.37
N ILE A 294 -13.04 26.76 9.96
CA ILE A 294 -13.95 25.83 9.29
C ILE A 294 -14.88 26.60 8.35
N LYS A 295 -15.07 26.08 7.14
CA LYS A 295 -15.95 26.65 6.12
C LYS A 295 -16.79 25.56 5.48
N ASP A 296 -18.10 25.78 5.42
CA ASP A 296 -18.98 24.95 4.58
C ASP A 296 -18.69 25.21 3.11
N ILE A 297 -18.52 24.14 2.34
CA ILE A 297 -18.29 24.20 0.90
C ILE A 297 -19.21 23.22 0.18
N SER A 298 -19.25 23.31 -1.15
CA SER A 298 -19.97 22.36 -2.00
C SER A 298 -19.05 21.79 -3.07
N LEU A 299 -19.15 20.47 -3.27
CA LEU A 299 -18.50 19.71 -4.35
C LEU A 299 -19.59 19.01 -5.18
N PRO A 300 -20.33 19.76 -6.04
CA PRO A 300 -21.58 19.30 -6.65
C PRO A 300 -21.40 18.10 -7.60
N HIS A 301 -20.18 17.86 -8.08
CA HIS A 301 -19.86 16.74 -8.96
C HIS A 301 -19.55 15.43 -8.22
N THR A 302 -19.51 15.42 -6.89
CA THR A 302 -19.25 14.21 -6.07
C THR A 302 -20.18 13.05 -6.44
N LYS A 303 -21.44 13.33 -6.76
CA LYS A 303 -22.42 12.32 -7.19
C LYS A 303 -22.03 11.54 -8.46
N TYR A 304 -21.14 12.07 -9.28
CA TYR A 304 -20.65 11.39 -10.49
C TYR A 304 -19.37 10.58 -10.26
N ALA A 305 -18.68 10.73 -9.12
CA ALA A 305 -17.37 10.15 -8.89
C ALA A 305 -17.40 8.62 -8.99
N LEU A 306 -18.34 7.97 -8.29
CA LEU A 306 -18.45 6.51 -8.29
C LEU A 306 -18.87 5.94 -9.65
N PRO A 307 -19.92 6.46 -10.33
CA PRO A 307 -20.23 6.02 -11.69
C PRO A 307 -19.08 6.18 -12.68
N THR A 308 -18.38 7.32 -12.64
CA THR A 308 -17.21 7.58 -13.50
C THR A 308 -16.10 6.54 -13.25
N TYR A 309 -15.81 6.23 -11.99
CA TYR A 309 -14.85 5.20 -11.63
C TYR A 309 -15.22 3.83 -12.24
N TYR A 310 -16.48 3.41 -12.12
CA TYR A 310 -16.93 2.11 -12.65
C TYR A 310 -17.01 2.05 -14.19
N ILE A 311 -16.95 3.17 -14.88
CA ILE A 311 -16.83 3.22 -16.35
C ILE A 311 -15.34 3.14 -16.75
N ILE A 312 -14.52 4.03 -16.18
CA ILE A 312 -13.11 4.16 -16.58
C ILE A 312 -12.28 2.95 -16.13
N ALA A 313 -12.38 2.57 -14.86
CA ALA A 313 -11.50 1.55 -14.29
C ALA A 313 -11.68 0.16 -14.93
N PRO A 314 -12.90 -0.37 -15.19
CA PRO A 314 -13.08 -1.63 -15.91
C PRO A 314 -12.59 -1.55 -17.36
N ALA A 315 -12.83 -0.46 -18.07
CA ALA A 315 -12.36 -0.28 -19.44
C ALA A 315 -10.82 -0.30 -19.52
N GLU A 316 -10.14 0.41 -18.63
CA GLU A 316 -8.68 0.39 -18.54
C GLU A 316 -8.14 -0.97 -18.06
N ALA A 317 -8.82 -1.65 -17.13
CA ALA A 317 -8.48 -2.99 -16.69
C ALA A 317 -8.53 -3.98 -17.84
N SER A 318 -9.57 -3.96 -18.66
CA SER A 318 -9.69 -4.80 -19.87
C SER A 318 -8.47 -4.63 -20.78
N SER A 319 -8.06 -3.40 -21.06
CA SER A 319 -6.89 -3.09 -21.86
C SER A 319 -5.58 -3.50 -21.16
N ASN A 320 -5.40 -3.13 -19.88
CA ASN A 320 -4.17 -3.40 -19.14
C ASN A 320 -3.92 -4.90 -18.93
N LEU A 321 -4.98 -5.68 -18.68
CA LEU A 321 -4.86 -7.11 -18.41
C LEU A 321 -4.80 -7.96 -19.70
N ALA A 322 -4.92 -7.38 -20.89
CA ALA A 322 -4.76 -8.07 -22.16
C ALA A 322 -3.36 -8.72 -22.33
N ARG A 323 -2.33 -8.15 -21.68
CA ARG A 323 -0.95 -8.65 -21.72
C ARG A 323 -0.70 -9.95 -20.95
N TYR A 324 -1.63 -10.37 -20.09
CA TYR A 324 -1.52 -11.61 -19.33
C TYR A 324 -2.20 -12.74 -20.11
N ASP A 325 -1.46 -13.34 -21.02
CA ASP A 325 -1.92 -14.30 -22.03
C ASP A 325 -1.20 -15.67 -21.95
N GLY A 326 -0.20 -15.79 -21.06
CA GLY A 326 0.59 -17.02 -20.91
C GLY A 326 1.68 -17.23 -21.95
N VAL A 327 1.95 -16.25 -22.84
CA VAL A 327 2.98 -16.38 -23.89
C VAL A 327 4.37 -16.10 -23.37
N ARG A 328 4.57 -14.96 -22.69
CA ARG A 328 5.89 -14.48 -22.29
C ARG A 328 6.23 -14.80 -20.84
N TYR A 329 5.24 -14.80 -19.94
CA TYR A 329 5.42 -15.01 -18.50
C TYR A 329 4.08 -15.36 -17.85
N GLY A 330 4.13 -15.81 -16.60
CA GLY A 330 2.95 -16.17 -15.83
C GLY A 330 2.48 -17.59 -16.07
N LEU A 331 1.24 -17.87 -15.65
CA LEU A 331 0.57 -19.14 -15.90
C LEU A 331 0.37 -19.32 -17.41
N ARG A 332 0.67 -20.52 -17.90
CA ARG A 332 0.28 -20.99 -19.23
C ARG A 332 -0.50 -22.28 -19.11
N ALA A 333 -1.71 -22.29 -19.63
CA ALA A 333 -2.52 -23.49 -19.73
C ALA A 333 -2.48 -24.00 -21.17
N GLU A 334 -2.46 -25.31 -21.33
CA GLU A 334 -2.46 -25.96 -22.65
C GLU A 334 -3.81 -25.79 -23.34
N GLY A 335 -3.78 -25.74 -24.67
CA GLY A 335 -4.91 -25.75 -25.59
C GLY A 335 -4.54 -26.49 -26.87
N LYS A 336 -5.52 -26.94 -27.63
CA LYS A 336 -5.29 -27.60 -28.95
C LYS A 336 -4.73 -26.65 -29.99
N ASP A 337 -4.95 -25.36 -29.84
CA ASP A 337 -4.44 -24.29 -30.67
C ASP A 337 -4.15 -23.04 -29.82
N LEU A 338 -3.66 -21.95 -30.47
CA LEU A 338 -3.29 -20.72 -29.81
C LEU A 338 -4.49 -20.03 -29.15
N THR A 339 -5.66 -20.04 -29.79
CA THR A 339 -6.88 -19.43 -29.25
C THR A 339 -7.32 -20.13 -27.97
N GLU A 340 -7.40 -21.45 -28.01
CA GLU A 340 -7.78 -22.24 -26.83
C GLU A 340 -6.73 -22.12 -25.69
N MET A 341 -5.44 -21.98 -26.03
CA MET A 341 -4.40 -21.71 -25.03
C MET A 341 -4.64 -20.37 -24.31
N TYR A 342 -4.97 -19.31 -25.05
CA TYR A 342 -5.32 -18.01 -24.46
C TYR A 342 -6.56 -18.09 -23.57
N GLU A 343 -7.63 -18.71 -24.07
CA GLU A 343 -8.90 -18.87 -23.34
C GLU A 343 -8.69 -19.66 -22.04
N ASN A 344 -8.02 -20.80 -22.13
CA ASN A 344 -7.71 -21.64 -20.99
C ASN A 344 -6.82 -20.94 -19.95
N THR A 345 -5.79 -20.23 -20.42
CA THR A 345 -4.88 -19.50 -19.54
C THR A 345 -5.61 -18.41 -18.76
N ARG A 346 -6.36 -17.56 -19.44
CA ARG A 346 -7.09 -16.46 -18.83
C ARG A 346 -8.25 -16.98 -17.95
N SER A 347 -8.97 -17.99 -18.42
CA SER A 347 -10.07 -18.61 -17.66
C SER A 347 -9.59 -19.25 -16.35
N LYS A 348 -8.46 -19.95 -16.36
CA LYS A 348 -7.89 -20.61 -15.17
C LYS A 348 -7.08 -19.66 -14.29
N GLY A 349 -6.51 -18.61 -14.88
CA GLY A 349 -5.58 -17.70 -14.24
C GLY A 349 -6.21 -16.51 -13.51
N PHE A 350 -7.33 -15.99 -14.01
CA PHE A 350 -8.04 -14.87 -13.38
C PHE A 350 -9.16 -15.35 -12.46
N GLY A 351 -9.30 -14.70 -11.33
CA GLY A 351 -10.40 -14.87 -10.39
C GLY A 351 -11.71 -14.27 -10.89
N THR A 352 -12.79 -14.56 -10.18
CA THR A 352 -14.16 -14.17 -10.58
C THR A 352 -14.35 -12.66 -10.68
N GLU A 353 -13.82 -11.89 -9.71
CA GLU A 353 -13.98 -10.43 -9.69
C GLU A 353 -13.23 -9.76 -10.84
N VAL A 354 -12.00 -10.21 -11.13
CA VAL A 354 -11.23 -9.72 -12.28
C VAL A 354 -11.98 -10.00 -13.59
N LYS A 355 -12.49 -11.22 -13.78
CA LYS A 355 -13.30 -11.57 -14.97
C LYS A 355 -14.51 -10.67 -15.12
N ARG A 356 -15.24 -10.43 -14.03
CA ARG A 356 -16.42 -9.53 -14.02
C ARG A 356 -16.09 -8.12 -14.49
N ARG A 357 -14.91 -7.59 -14.11
CA ARG A 357 -14.51 -6.23 -14.47
C ARG A 357 -13.96 -6.09 -15.88
N ILE A 358 -13.38 -7.13 -16.46
CA ILE A 358 -12.83 -7.08 -17.83
C ILE A 358 -13.84 -7.43 -18.91
N MET A 359 -14.98 -8.07 -18.55
CA MET A 359 -16.08 -8.38 -19.47
C MET A 359 -17.10 -7.25 -19.50
#